data_37488a64e2d8b95d43e028611f70f1e9
#
_entry.id   37488a64e2d8b95d43e028611f70f1e9
#
_cell.length_a   1.000
_cell.length_b   1.000
_cell.length_c   1.000
_cell.angle_alpha   90.00
_cell.angle_beta   90.00
_cell.angle_gamma   90.00
#
_symmetry.space_group_name_H-M   'P 1'
#
loop_
_entity.id
_entity.type
_entity.pdbx_description
1 polymer ?
#
loop_
_entity_poly.entity_id
_entity_poly.type
_entity_poly.pdbx_seq_one_letter_code
_entity_poly.pdbx_strand_id
1 'polypeptide(L)'
;VNNVEGQFQVNVPNNGALPGIPDDVAVEVPAIVNKKGIQPLRVPPLPKKIMLECVLPDWLNMERTLEAVLSGDKSMMLYGVLEAKETKSYEHAEEVLEALFNIEPNEPMKHIEDINEHFSWPKNW
;
A
#
# COMPACT_ATOMS: atom_id res chain seq x y z
N VAL A 1 -25.71 -25.72 5.69
CA VAL A 1 -25.14 -24.36 5.58
C VAL A 1 -25.84 -23.71 4.39
N ASN A 2 -26.63 -22.65 4.64
CA ASN A 2 -27.32 -21.93 3.58
C ASN A 2 -26.29 -21.24 2.68
N ASN A 3 -26.37 -21.48 1.37
CA ASN A 3 -25.56 -20.76 0.39
C ASN A 3 -26.14 -19.34 0.26
N VAL A 4 -25.64 -18.43 1.07
CA VAL A 4 -25.98 -17.02 0.97
C VAL A 4 -25.00 -16.40 -0.02
N GLU A 5 -25.54 -15.84 -1.10
CA GLU A 5 -24.78 -15.06 -2.07
C GLU A 5 -24.90 -13.58 -1.71
N GLY A 6 -23.78 -12.87 -1.75
CA GLY A 6 -23.75 -11.43 -1.51
C GLY A 6 -22.70 -10.74 -2.36
N GLN A 7 -22.90 -9.45 -2.58
CA GLN A 7 -21.92 -8.58 -3.22
C GLN A 7 -21.18 -7.79 -2.13
N PHE A 8 -19.85 -7.81 -2.20
CA PHE A 8 -18.96 -7.16 -1.22
C PHE A 8 -17.83 -6.43 -1.96
N GLN A 9 -17.22 -5.45 -1.29
CA GLN A 9 -15.92 -4.94 -1.69
C GLN A 9 -14.84 -5.85 -1.11
N VAL A 10 -13.88 -6.23 -1.96
CA VAL A 10 -12.82 -7.17 -1.59
C VAL A 10 -11.48 -6.70 -2.09
N ASN A 11 -10.42 -6.95 -1.31
CA ASN A 11 -9.05 -6.75 -1.75
C ASN A 11 -8.53 -8.05 -2.35
N VAL A 12 -8.16 -8.00 -3.62
CA VAL A 12 -7.69 -9.15 -4.40
C VAL A 12 -6.59 -8.71 -5.38
N PRO A 13 -5.71 -9.62 -5.83
CA PRO A 13 -4.86 -9.34 -6.99
C PRO A 13 -5.72 -8.93 -8.18
N ASN A 14 -5.28 -7.93 -8.93
CA ASN A 14 -6.09 -7.31 -9.97
C ASN A 14 -6.59 -8.30 -11.02
N ASN A 15 -5.69 -9.10 -11.59
CA ASN A 15 -6.05 -10.09 -12.63
C ASN A 15 -7.04 -9.54 -13.69
N GLY A 16 -6.86 -8.26 -14.06
CA GLY A 16 -7.69 -7.56 -15.05
C GLY A 16 -9.04 -7.07 -14.54
N ALA A 17 -9.32 -7.11 -13.23
CA ALA A 17 -10.57 -6.60 -12.66
C ALA A 17 -10.68 -5.07 -12.80
N LEU A 18 -9.57 -4.35 -12.58
CA LEU A 18 -9.46 -2.90 -12.78
C LEU A 18 -8.50 -2.60 -13.94
N PRO A 19 -8.99 -2.19 -15.11
CA PRO A 19 -8.15 -1.90 -16.28
C PRO A 19 -7.17 -0.75 -16.03
N GLY A 20 -5.91 -0.92 -16.47
CA GLY A 20 -4.85 0.09 -16.34
C GLY A 20 -3.95 -0.06 -15.12
N ILE A 21 -4.19 -1.09 -14.29
CA ILE A 21 -3.33 -1.51 -13.17
C ILE A 21 -2.77 -2.90 -13.49
N PRO A 22 -1.50 -3.21 -13.16
CA PRO A 22 -0.92 -4.54 -13.35
C PRO A 22 -1.71 -5.65 -12.61
N ASP A 23 -1.62 -6.87 -13.12
CA ASP A 23 -2.43 -8.00 -12.63
C ASP A 23 -2.06 -8.48 -11.22
N ASP A 24 -0.83 -8.26 -10.80
CA ASP A 24 -0.29 -8.63 -9.48
C ASP A 24 -0.51 -7.56 -8.39
N VAL A 25 -0.93 -6.37 -8.76
CA VAL A 25 -1.25 -5.31 -7.80
C VAL A 25 -2.57 -5.61 -7.10
N ALA A 26 -2.60 -5.47 -5.78
CA ALA A 26 -3.83 -5.60 -5.00
C ALA A 26 -4.77 -4.41 -5.25
N VAL A 27 -6.01 -4.71 -5.60
CA VAL A 27 -7.07 -3.71 -5.86
C VAL A 27 -8.30 -4.02 -5.03
N GLU A 28 -9.03 -2.98 -4.64
CA GLU A 28 -10.35 -3.12 -4.03
C GLU A 28 -11.43 -3.02 -5.12
N VAL A 29 -12.15 -4.11 -5.31
CA VAL A 29 -13.20 -4.20 -6.33
C VAL A 29 -14.45 -4.90 -5.79
N PRO A 30 -15.63 -4.64 -6.37
CA PRO A 30 -16.81 -5.43 -6.04
C PRO A 30 -16.63 -6.90 -6.45
N ALA A 31 -17.10 -7.80 -5.62
CA ALA A 31 -17.09 -9.24 -5.89
C ALA A 31 -18.38 -9.91 -5.44
N ILE A 32 -18.73 -10.98 -6.11
CA ILE A 32 -19.75 -11.91 -5.64
C ILE A 32 -19.06 -12.94 -4.74
N VAL A 33 -19.57 -13.11 -3.53
CA VAL A 33 -19.06 -14.09 -2.56
C VAL A 33 -20.14 -15.12 -2.29
N ASN A 34 -19.84 -16.38 -2.49
CA ASN A 34 -20.73 -17.51 -2.24
C ASN A 34 -19.93 -18.79 -1.94
N LYS A 35 -20.56 -19.96 -1.90
CA LYS A 35 -19.91 -21.24 -1.64
C LYS A 35 -18.82 -21.64 -2.67
N LYS A 36 -18.77 -20.97 -3.82
CA LYS A 36 -17.71 -21.18 -4.85
C LYS A 36 -16.47 -20.31 -4.59
N GLY A 37 -16.55 -19.42 -3.59
CA GLY A 37 -15.49 -18.50 -3.24
C GLY A 37 -15.76 -17.05 -3.64
N ILE A 38 -14.70 -16.28 -3.78
CA ILE A 38 -14.71 -14.87 -4.16
C ILE A 38 -14.57 -14.77 -5.67
N GLN A 39 -15.51 -14.06 -6.30
CA GLN A 39 -15.57 -13.86 -7.74
C GLN A 39 -15.50 -12.34 -8.02
N PRO A 40 -14.29 -11.76 -8.23
CA PRO A 40 -14.15 -10.35 -8.51
C PRO A 40 -14.90 -9.96 -9.77
N LEU A 41 -15.58 -8.83 -9.74
CA LEU A 41 -16.27 -8.27 -10.90
C LEU A 41 -15.32 -7.33 -11.64
N ARG A 42 -15.22 -7.51 -12.94
CA ARG A 42 -14.48 -6.57 -13.78
C ARG A 42 -15.24 -5.24 -13.84
N VAL A 43 -14.55 -4.16 -13.47
CA VAL A 43 -15.10 -2.81 -13.60
C VAL A 43 -14.75 -2.21 -14.96
N PRO A 44 -15.57 -1.28 -15.49
CA PRO A 44 -15.20 -0.54 -16.68
C PRO A 44 -13.98 0.34 -16.44
N PRO A 45 -13.21 0.73 -17.50
CA PRO A 45 -12.11 1.67 -17.36
C PRO A 45 -12.55 2.94 -16.63
N LEU A 46 -11.80 3.34 -15.63
CA LEU A 46 -12.07 4.58 -14.89
C LEU A 46 -11.73 5.82 -15.75
N PRO A 47 -12.43 6.93 -15.56
CA PRO A 47 -12.06 8.20 -16.18
C PRO A 47 -10.59 8.55 -15.89
N LYS A 48 -9.89 9.09 -16.90
CA LYS A 48 -8.45 9.41 -16.79
C LYS A 48 -8.12 10.28 -15.57
N LYS A 49 -9.01 11.23 -15.22
CA LYS A 49 -8.83 12.08 -14.03
C LYS A 49 -8.79 11.24 -12.74
N ILE A 50 -9.70 10.29 -12.59
CA ILE A 50 -9.75 9.41 -11.41
C ILE A 50 -8.50 8.53 -11.34
N MET A 51 -8.06 7.99 -12.48
CA MET A 51 -6.81 7.23 -12.53
C MET A 51 -5.62 8.07 -12.06
N LEU A 52 -5.47 9.30 -12.55
CA LEU A 52 -4.32 10.17 -12.26
C LEU A 52 -4.33 10.75 -10.84
N GLU A 53 -5.53 11.07 -10.29
CA GLU A 53 -5.66 11.81 -9.03
C GLU A 53 -5.88 10.89 -7.81
N CYS A 54 -6.29 9.64 -8.06
CA CYS A 54 -6.63 8.71 -6.98
C CYS A 54 -5.85 7.40 -7.10
N VAL A 55 -6.03 6.65 -8.20
CA VAL A 55 -5.57 5.26 -8.27
C VAL A 55 -4.05 5.15 -8.45
N LEU A 56 -3.47 5.90 -9.38
CA LEU A 56 -2.03 5.82 -9.66
C LEU A 56 -1.16 6.36 -8.51
N PRO A 57 -1.52 7.45 -7.82
CA PRO A 57 -0.79 7.88 -6.64
C PRO A 57 -0.78 6.84 -5.52
N ASP A 58 -1.92 6.20 -5.24
CA ASP A 58 -2.03 5.17 -4.21
C ASP A 58 -1.20 3.93 -4.57
N TRP A 59 -1.30 3.47 -5.82
CA TRP A 59 -0.47 2.36 -6.29
C TRP A 59 1.03 2.70 -6.20
N LEU A 60 1.45 3.87 -6.67
CA LEU A 60 2.84 4.28 -6.62
C LEU A 60 3.38 4.35 -5.19
N ASN A 61 2.54 4.80 -4.24
CA ASN A 61 2.90 4.83 -2.82
C ASN A 61 3.06 3.41 -2.24
N MET A 62 2.19 2.47 -2.62
CA MET A 62 2.32 1.07 -2.23
C MET A 62 3.62 0.44 -2.75
N GLU A 63 3.95 0.66 -4.03
CA GLU A 63 5.19 0.15 -4.64
C GLU A 63 6.44 0.71 -3.95
N ARG A 64 6.46 2.02 -3.67
CA ARG A 64 7.57 2.65 -2.94
C ARG A 64 7.72 2.11 -1.53
N THR A 65 6.61 1.91 -0.83
CA THR A 65 6.64 1.34 0.52
C THR A 65 7.18 -0.09 0.49
N LEU A 66 6.73 -0.90 -0.45
CA LEU A 66 7.22 -2.26 -0.62
C LEU A 66 8.73 -2.27 -0.93
N GLU A 67 9.18 -1.47 -1.87
CA GLU A 67 10.60 -1.37 -2.23
C GLU A 67 11.44 -0.86 -1.05
N ALA A 68 10.96 0.14 -0.30
CA ALA A 68 11.64 0.62 0.89
C ALA A 68 11.84 -0.48 1.93
N VAL A 69 10.82 -1.31 2.16
CA VAL A 69 10.90 -2.45 3.09
C VAL A 69 11.85 -3.53 2.59
N LEU A 70 11.81 -3.86 1.30
CA LEU A 70 12.66 -4.90 0.73
C LEU A 70 14.14 -4.49 0.63
N SER A 71 14.40 -3.22 0.34
CA SER A 71 15.77 -2.69 0.18
C SER A 71 16.39 -2.20 1.49
N GLY A 72 15.56 -1.89 2.50
CA GLY A 72 16.01 -1.20 3.72
C GLY A 72 16.44 0.25 3.48
N ASP A 73 15.97 0.88 2.40
CA ASP A 73 16.34 2.26 2.04
C ASP A 73 15.47 3.27 2.81
N LYS A 74 16.08 3.91 3.82
CA LYS A 74 15.45 4.91 4.66
C LYS A 74 15.01 6.16 3.88
N SER A 75 15.71 6.51 2.79
CA SER A 75 15.34 7.66 1.96
C SER A 75 14.01 7.47 1.24
N MET A 76 13.69 6.26 0.81
CA MET A 76 12.40 5.94 0.18
C MET A 76 11.24 6.11 1.18
N MET A 77 11.45 5.72 2.45
CA MET A 77 10.47 5.99 3.51
C MET A 77 10.28 7.49 3.73
N LEU A 78 11.37 8.27 3.76
CA LEU A 78 11.31 9.73 3.90
C LEU A 78 10.51 10.36 2.76
N TYR A 79 10.72 9.94 1.51
CA TYR A 79 9.93 10.42 0.37
C TYR A 79 8.44 10.12 0.53
N GLY A 80 8.08 8.94 1.02
CA GLY A 80 6.69 8.61 1.31
C GLY A 80 6.06 9.55 2.35
N VAL A 81 6.81 9.89 3.41
CA VAL A 81 6.36 10.85 4.42
C VAL A 81 6.26 12.27 3.84
N LEU A 82 7.19 12.70 2.99
CA LEU A 82 7.17 14.01 2.35
C LEU A 82 5.97 14.21 1.42
N GLU A 83 5.51 13.16 0.75
CA GLU A 83 4.33 13.23 -0.13
C GLU A 83 3.00 13.17 0.62
N ALA A 84 3.01 12.85 1.93
CA ALA A 84 1.80 12.87 2.73
C ALA A 84 1.26 14.31 2.88
N LYS A 85 -0.06 14.45 2.70
CA LYS A 85 -0.74 15.77 2.72
C LYS A 85 -0.58 16.51 4.05
N GLU A 86 -0.36 15.78 5.12
CA GLU A 86 -0.19 16.28 6.48
C GLU A 86 1.22 16.81 6.74
N THR A 87 2.19 16.46 5.91
CA THR A 87 3.59 16.88 6.06
C THR A 87 3.75 18.33 5.65
N LYS A 88 4.32 19.14 6.56
CA LYS A 88 4.41 20.60 6.41
C LYS A 88 5.77 21.08 5.91
N SER A 89 6.83 20.34 6.21
CA SER A 89 8.21 20.67 5.83
C SER A 89 9.07 19.42 5.80
N TYR A 90 10.31 19.56 5.34
CA TYR A 90 11.30 18.50 5.38
C TYR A 90 11.62 18.09 6.82
N GLU A 91 11.85 19.05 7.71
CA GLU A 91 12.13 18.82 9.12
C GLU A 91 10.99 18.05 9.80
N HIS A 92 9.73 18.42 9.48
CA HIS A 92 8.57 17.69 9.98
C HIS A 92 8.53 16.24 9.46
N ALA A 93 8.96 16.00 8.21
CA ALA A 93 9.05 14.65 7.68
C ALA A 93 10.13 13.82 8.41
N GLU A 94 11.27 14.40 8.70
CA GLU A 94 12.32 13.73 9.49
C GLU A 94 11.84 13.37 10.90
N GLU A 95 11.19 14.31 11.59
CA GLU A 95 10.60 14.07 12.93
C GLU A 95 9.57 12.93 12.90
N VAL A 96 8.68 12.91 11.90
CA VAL A 96 7.69 11.83 11.72
C VAL A 96 8.38 10.50 11.45
N LEU A 97 9.39 10.48 10.60
CA LEU A 97 10.12 9.27 10.27
C LEU A 97 10.86 8.73 11.51
N GLU A 98 11.54 9.58 12.28
CA GLU A 98 12.18 9.19 13.54
C GLU A 98 11.16 8.63 14.54
N ALA A 99 10.01 9.28 14.67
CA ALA A 99 8.96 8.79 15.55
C ALA A 99 8.46 7.40 15.13
N LEU A 100 8.29 7.15 13.82
CA LEU A 100 7.89 5.84 13.31
C LEU A 100 8.90 4.75 13.64
N PHE A 101 10.22 5.03 13.52
CA PHE A 101 11.27 4.07 13.84
C PHE A 101 11.46 3.84 15.35
N ASN A 102 10.96 4.74 16.19
CA ASN A 102 11.01 4.64 17.64
C ASN A 102 9.72 4.10 18.28
N ILE A 103 8.70 3.74 17.48
CA ILE A 103 7.49 3.10 17.99
C ILE A 103 7.87 1.69 18.46
N GLU A 104 7.63 1.40 19.75
CA GLU A 104 7.76 0.05 20.25
C GLU A 104 6.77 -0.88 19.52
N PRO A 105 7.24 -1.99 18.95
CA PRO A 105 6.36 -2.92 18.25
C PRO A 105 5.36 -3.52 19.26
N ASN A 106 4.08 -3.53 18.87
CA ASN A 106 3.05 -4.22 19.65
C ASN A 106 3.26 -5.75 19.58
N GLU A 107 2.55 -6.51 20.42
CA GLU A 107 2.71 -7.97 20.50
C GLU A 107 2.74 -8.72 19.14
N PRO A 108 1.86 -8.42 18.17
CA PRO A 108 1.93 -9.06 16.85
C PRO A 108 3.19 -8.70 16.04
N MET A 109 3.88 -7.62 16.38
CA MET A 109 5.06 -7.14 15.65
C MET A 109 6.39 -7.47 16.35
N LYS A 110 6.37 -8.08 17.52
CA LYS A 110 7.60 -8.45 18.27
C LYS A 110 8.52 -9.41 17.54
N HIS A 111 8.05 -10.05 16.48
CA HIS A 111 8.87 -10.92 15.63
C HIS A 111 9.58 -10.16 14.51
N ILE A 112 9.29 -8.87 14.33
CA ILE A 112 10.03 -8.01 13.40
C ILE A 112 11.31 -7.59 14.13
N GLU A 113 12.46 -8.01 13.60
CA GLU A 113 13.78 -7.60 14.07
C GLU A 113 13.88 -6.07 14.12
N ASP A 114 14.82 -5.55 14.89
CA ASP A 114 14.96 -4.11 15.11
C ASP A 114 14.89 -3.36 13.77
N ILE A 115 13.83 -2.58 13.60
CA ILE A 115 13.57 -1.83 12.37
C ILE A 115 14.72 -0.87 12.04
N ASN A 116 15.40 -0.33 13.05
CA ASN A 116 16.56 0.54 12.87
C ASN A 116 17.79 -0.20 12.32
N GLU A 117 17.91 -1.52 12.56
CA GLU A 117 18.98 -2.33 11.99
C GLU A 117 18.70 -2.64 10.52
N HIS A 118 17.42 -2.78 10.16
CA HIS A 118 17.00 -3.08 8.79
C HIS A 118 17.13 -1.87 7.87
N PHE A 119 16.75 -0.66 8.35
CA PHE A 119 16.75 0.56 7.54
C PHE A 119 18.01 1.40 7.75
N SER A 120 18.62 1.82 6.66
CA SER A 120 19.79 2.70 6.68
C SER A 120 19.72 3.76 5.57
N TRP A 121 20.45 4.87 5.78
CA TRP A 121 20.62 5.84 4.71
C TRP A 121 21.53 5.26 3.62
N PRO A 122 21.21 5.47 2.33
CA PRO A 122 22.09 5.07 1.23
C PRO A 122 23.49 5.67 1.40
N LYS A 123 24.53 4.87 1.12
CA LYS A 123 25.92 5.32 1.29
C LYS A 123 26.38 6.33 0.21
N ASN A 124 25.60 6.45 -0.86
CA ASN A 124 25.92 7.29 -2.03
C ASN A 124 24.71 8.19 -2.31
N TRP A 125 24.71 9.36 -1.71
CA TRP A 125 23.82 10.47 -2.06
C TRP A 125 24.54 11.36 -3.06
#